data_b96bd6c25bf840aeb5ba5a716df5ee6b
#
_entry.id   b96bd6c25bf840aeb5ba5a716df5ee6b
#
_cell.length_a   1.000
_cell.length_b   1.000
_cell.length_c   1.000
_cell.angle_alpha   90.00
_cell.angle_beta   90.00
_cell.angle_gamma   90.00
#
_symmetry.space_group_name_H-M   'P 1'
#
loop_
_entity.id
_entity.type
_entity.pdbx_description
1 polymer ?
#
loop_
_entity_poly.entity_id
_entity_poly.type
_entity_poly.pdbx_seq_one_letter_code
_entity_poly.pdbx_strand_id
1 'polypeptide(L)'
;SQAYLYQLTKDHYPEVFKEIKQRIAEGRWHAIGSMWVEPDCNIPNGESLVRQVLHGKRFFKNELGVDCDTLWLPDTFGYNWALPQIMKKSGIRYFFTTKLTWNDTNPFRHNTFWWRGIDGSKVLAHIPAVGLEGSITPKDLKKSWDGYHEKQKSPHTIQTFGYGDGGGGPTAEQLETARVLKTMVGLPASTIS
;
A
#
# COMPACT_ATOMS: atom_id res chain seq x y z
N SER A 1 4.96 -3.78 4.99
CA SER A 1 4.81 -3.83 3.59
C SER A 1 5.93 -4.52 2.81
N GLN A 2 7.17 -4.62 3.32
CA GLN A 2 8.25 -5.43 2.72
C GLN A 2 8.52 -6.65 3.61
N ALA A 3 8.55 -7.85 3.04
CA ALA A 3 8.82 -9.08 3.79
C ALA A 3 10.20 -9.03 4.48
N TYR A 4 11.18 -8.41 3.84
CA TYR A 4 12.53 -8.24 4.37
C TYR A 4 12.57 -7.45 5.68
N LEU A 5 11.75 -6.41 5.84
CA LEU A 5 11.68 -5.65 7.10
C LEU A 5 11.12 -6.51 8.24
N TYR A 6 10.15 -7.37 7.95
CA TYR A 6 9.66 -8.34 8.94
C TYR A 6 10.71 -9.41 9.26
N GLN A 7 11.51 -9.83 8.26
CA GLN A 7 12.62 -10.76 8.51
C GLN A 7 13.66 -10.13 9.45
N LEU A 8 14.07 -8.87 9.18
CA LEU A 8 14.98 -8.15 10.06
C LEU A 8 14.42 -8.00 11.48
N THR A 9 13.11 -7.69 11.58
CA THR A 9 12.45 -7.59 12.90
C THR A 9 12.46 -8.95 13.62
N LYS A 10 12.20 -10.03 12.90
CA LYS A 10 12.25 -11.40 13.44
C LYS A 10 13.66 -11.75 13.98
N ASP A 11 14.70 -11.38 13.23
CA ASP A 11 16.08 -11.77 13.54
C ASP A 11 16.69 -10.92 14.66
N HIS A 12 16.36 -9.63 14.72
CA HIS A 12 16.97 -8.68 15.65
C HIS A 12 16.07 -8.28 16.82
N TYR A 13 14.75 -8.41 16.66
CA TYR A 13 13.76 -8.00 17.66
C TYR A 13 12.63 -9.03 17.78
N PRO A 14 12.94 -10.28 18.21
CA PRO A 14 11.97 -11.40 18.19
C PRO A 14 10.71 -11.14 19.02
N GLU A 15 10.81 -10.39 20.13
CA GLU A 15 9.65 -10.05 20.93
C GLU A 15 8.71 -9.06 20.21
N VAL A 16 9.27 -8.10 19.47
CA VAL A 16 8.48 -7.19 18.63
C VAL A 16 7.81 -7.97 17.50
N PHE A 17 8.52 -8.91 16.88
CA PHE A 17 7.94 -9.77 15.84
C PHE A 17 6.79 -10.63 16.37
N LYS A 18 6.91 -11.14 17.58
CA LYS A 18 5.84 -11.88 18.26
C LYS A 18 4.60 -10.99 18.49
N GLU A 19 4.81 -9.75 18.93
CA GLU A 19 3.72 -8.79 19.09
C GLU A 19 3.05 -8.46 17.74
N ILE A 20 3.82 -8.25 16.67
CA ILE A 20 3.28 -8.05 15.31
C ILE A 20 2.36 -9.22 14.92
N LYS A 21 2.78 -10.47 15.13
CA LYS A 21 1.94 -11.66 14.87
C LYS A 21 0.64 -11.63 15.65
N GLN A 22 0.69 -11.23 16.92
CA GLN A 22 -0.50 -11.08 17.73
C GLN A 22 -1.45 -10.02 17.17
N ARG A 23 -0.93 -8.83 16.79
CA ARG A 23 -1.73 -7.74 16.19
C ARG A 23 -2.34 -8.16 14.85
N ILE A 24 -1.64 -8.97 14.06
CA ILE A 24 -2.19 -9.55 12.82
C ILE A 24 -3.36 -10.49 13.14
N ALA A 25 -3.21 -11.37 14.12
CA ALA A 25 -4.27 -12.29 14.54
C ALA A 25 -5.51 -11.56 15.10
N GLU A 26 -5.32 -10.43 15.75
CA GLU A 26 -6.39 -9.54 16.25
C GLU A 26 -7.05 -8.70 15.14
N GLY A 27 -6.56 -8.75 13.90
CA GLY A 27 -7.03 -7.90 12.81
C GLY A 27 -6.68 -6.41 12.94
N ARG A 28 -5.73 -6.08 13.80
CA ARG A 28 -5.25 -4.71 14.05
C ARG A 28 -4.03 -4.31 13.22
N TRP A 29 -3.41 -5.27 12.57
CA TRP A 29 -2.26 -5.08 11.71
C TRP A 29 -2.48 -5.85 10.41
N HIS A 30 -2.54 -5.13 9.30
CA HIS A 30 -2.70 -5.75 7.99
C HIS A 30 -1.33 -5.97 7.34
N ALA A 31 -0.91 -7.24 7.25
CA ALA A 31 0.31 -7.61 6.56
C ALA A 31 0.07 -7.59 5.04
N ILE A 32 0.47 -6.51 4.38
CA ILE A 32 0.36 -6.31 2.93
C ILE A 32 1.75 -6.13 2.31
N GLY A 33 1.86 -6.22 0.97
CA GLY A 33 3.10 -5.93 0.25
C GLY A 33 3.46 -6.94 -0.82
N SER A 34 3.28 -8.22 -0.54
CA SER A 34 3.48 -9.35 -1.46
C SER A 34 4.92 -9.57 -1.95
N MET A 35 5.80 -8.57 -1.98
CA MET A 35 7.19 -8.69 -2.41
C MET A 35 8.17 -8.77 -1.25
N TRP A 36 9.38 -9.25 -1.53
CA TRP A 36 10.46 -9.35 -0.56
C TRP A 36 10.94 -7.97 -0.12
N VAL A 37 11.24 -7.10 -1.09
CA VAL A 37 11.52 -5.67 -0.87
C VAL A 37 10.60 -4.82 -1.74
N GLU A 38 10.69 -3.50 -1.67
CA GLU A 38 10.15 -2.58 -2.64
C GLU A 38 11.19 -2.35 -3.75
N PRO A 39 11.15 -3.13 -4.85
CA PRO A 39 12.19 -3.11 -5.86
C PRO A 39 11.95 -2.02 -6.90
N ASP A 40 13.00 -1.64 -7.62
CA ASP A 40 12.82 -1.06 -8.94
C ASP A 40 12.01 -2.02 -9.83
N CYS A 41 11.07 -1.51 -10.60
CA CYS A 41 10.19 -2.31 -11.46
C CYS A 41 10.41 -2.08 -12.96
N ASN A 42 11.40 -1.29 -13.35
CA ASN A 42 11.71 -0.99 -14.75
C ASN A 42 12.99 -1.70 -15.25
N ILE A 43 14.06 -1.63 -14.46
CA ILE A 43 15.38 -2.16 -14.85
C ILE A 43 15.48 -3.69 -14.65
N PRO A 44 14.99 -4.29 -13.54
CA PRO A 44 15.07 -5.72 -13.34
C PRO A 44 14.29 -6.50 -14.40
N ASN A 45 14.79 -7.69 -14.75
CA ASN A 45 14.06 -8.58 -15.64
C ASN A 45 12.84 -9.22 -14.94
N GLY A 46 11.95 -9.83 -15.74
CA GLY A 46 10.72 -10.43 -15.24
C GLY A 46 10.94 -11.54 -14.21
N GLU A 47 12.01 -12.35 -14.35
CA GLU A 47 12.35 -13.41 -13.40
C GLU A 47 12.71 -12.83 -12.03
N SER A 48 13.42 -11.71 -11.98
CA SER A 48 13.73 -11.03 -10.72
C SER A 48 12.46 -10.56 -10.01
N LEU A 49 11.51 -9.99 -10.75
CA LEU A 49 10.22 -9.56 -10.20
C LEU A 49 9.38 -10.77 -9.72
N VAL A 50 9.37 -11.87 -10.47
CA VAL A 50 8.71 -13.12 -10.04
C VAL A 50 9.32 -13.62 -8.72
N ARG A 51 10.64 -13.57 -8.56
CA ARG A 51 11.32 -13.99 -7.32
C ARG A 51 10.99 -13.07 -6.15
N GLN A 52 10.89 -11.77 -6.38
CA GLN A 52 10.41 -10.83 -5.35
C GLN A 52 9.05 -11.26 -4.78
N VAL A 53 8.10 -11.58 -5.66
CA VAL A 53 6.77 -12.05 -5.26
C VAL A 53 6.85 -13.44 -4.60
N LEU A 54 7.61 -14.38 -5.17
CA LEU A 54 7.74 -15.74 -4.64
C LEU A 54 8.27 -15.74 -3.19
N HIS A 55 9.38 -15.03 -2.95
CA HIS A 55 9.98 -14.96 -1.62
C HIS A 55 9.10 -14.16 -0.65
N GLY A 56 8.55 -13.06 -1.08
CA GLY A 56 7.66 -12.25 -0.25
C GLY A 56 6.42 -13.02 0.18
N LYS A 57 5.65 -13.58 -0.75
CA LYS A 57 4.44 -14.36 -0.43
C LYS A 57 4.73 -15.59 0.44
N ARG A 58 5.84 -16.28 0.18
CA ARG A 58 6.27 -17.41 1.05
C ARG A 58 6.51 -16.96 2.48
N PHE A 59 7.19 -15.83 2.67
CA PHE A 59 7.44 -15.28 4.00
C PHE A 59 6.13 -14.91 4.69
N PHE A 60 5.26 -14.13 4.06
CA PHE A 60 3.98 -13.74 4.63
C PHE A 60 3.13 -14.95 5.02
N LYS A 61 3.08 -15.97 4.18
CA LYS A 61 2.32 -17.19 4.45
C LYS A 61 2.92 -18.01 5.58
N ASN A 62 4.22 -18.26 5.55
CA ASN A 62 4.87 -19.17 6.49
C ASN A 62 5.08 -18.54 7.86
N GLU A 63 5.43 -17.25 7.91
CA GLU A 63 5.78 -16.57 9.15
C GLU A 63 4.59 -15.84 9.78
N LEU A 64 3.70 -15.30 8.97
CA LEU A 64 2.59 -14.46 9.45
C LEU A 64 1.20 -15.08 9.22
N GLY A 65 1.13 -16.21 8.50
CA GLY A 65 -0.14 -16.90 8.19
C GLY A 65 -1.02 -16.16 7.17
N VAL A 66 -0.47 -15.17 6.44
CA VAL A 66 -1.22 -14.30 5.54
C VAL A 66 -0.91 -14.61 4.08
N ASP A 67 -1.93 -14.85 3.28
CA ASP A 67 -1.80 -14.89 1.82
C ASP A 67 -2.07 -13.51 1.23
N CYS A 68 -0.99 -12.72 1.10
CA CYS A 68 -1.05 -11.36 0.57
C CYS A 68 -1.57 -11.34 -0.87
N ASP A 69 -2.57 -10.51 -1.13
CA ASP A 69 -3.13 -10.28 -2.47
C ASP A 69 -3.00 -8.83 -2.95
N THR A 70 -2.28 -8.03 -2.20
CA THR A 70 -2.04 -6.61 -2.47
C THR A 70 -0.56 -6.37 -2.68
N LEU A 71 -0.19 -5.83 -3.84
CA LEU A 71 1.14 -5.31 -4.11
C LEU A 71 1.20 -3.85 -3.66
N TRP A 72 2.06 -3.60 -2.67
CA TRP A 72 2.21 -2.28 -2.05
C TRP A 72 3.58 -1.71 -2.37
N LEU A 73 3.65 -0.83 -3.38
CA LEU A 73 4.87 -0.17 -3.85
C LEU A 73 4.66 1.36 -3.85
N PRO A 74 4.60 2.00 -2.68
CA PRO A 74 4.26 3.41 -2.60
C PRO A 74 5.32 4.32 -3.19
N ASP A 75 6.60 3.92 -3.18
CA ASP A 75 7.73 4.79 -3.48
C ASP A 75 8.58 4.35 -4.69
N THR A 76 8.15 3.37 -5.46
CA THR A 76 8.84 2.91 -6.68
C THR A 76 8.55 3.85 -7.86
N PHE A 77 9.59 4.27 -8.58
CA PHE A 77 9.53 5.29 -9.63
C PHE A 77 9.31 4.69 -11.02
N GLY A 78 8.19 4.03 -11.21
CA GLY A 78 7.76 3.45 -12.47
C GLY A 78 7.53 1.94 -12.40
N TYR A 79 6.68 1.46 -13.30
CA TYR A 79 6.18 0.08 -13.25
C TYR A 79 6.15 -0.52 -14.64
N ASN A 80 6.78 -1.68 -14.79
CA ASN A 80 6.83 -2.41 -16.04
C ASN A 80 5.42 -2.86 -16.47
N TRP A 81 5.12 -2.75 -17.77
CA TRP A 81 3.83 -3.16 -18.33
C TRP A 81 3.52 -4.67 -18.16
N ALA A 82 4.54 -5.50 -17.94
CA ALA A 82 4.36 -6.93 -17.63
C ALA A 82 3.98 -7.20 -16.16
N LEU A 83 4.07 -6.22 -15.28
CA LEU A 83 3.80 -6.42 -13.84
C LEU A 83 2.39 -6.93 -13.54
N PRO A 84 1.30 -6.45 -14.20
CA PRO A 84 -0.03 -7.02 -13.99
C PRO A 84 -0.14 -8.52 -14.30
N GLN A 85 0.61 -9.02 -15.30
CA GLN A 85 0.69 -10.45 -15.61
C GLN A 85 1.31 -11.24 -14.45
N ILE A 86 2.44 -10.77 -13.94
CA ILE A 86 3.14 -11.38 -12.81
C ILE A 86 2.23 -11.41 -11.58
N MET A 87 1.61 -10.27 -11.28
CA MET A 87 0.67 -10.14 -10.17
C MET A 87 -0.49 -11.13 -10.29
N LYS A 88 -1.18 -11.12 -11.45
CA LYS A 88 -2.35 -11.98 -11.67
C LYS A 88 -2.02 -13.46 -11.54
N LYS A 89 -0.90 -13.91 -12.13
CA LYS A 89 -0.44 -15.29 -12.05
C LYS A 89 0.03 -15.70 -10.65
N SER A 90 0.36 -14.73 -9.80
CA SER A 90 0.78 -14.95 -8.40
C SER A 90 -0.37 -14.76 -7.40
N GLY A 91 -1.62 -14.59 -7.85
CA GLY A 91 -2.78 -14.40 -6.98
C GLY A 91 -2.88 -13.00 -6.36
N ILE A 92 -2.12 -12.01 -6.87
CA ILE A 92 -2.18 -10.62 -6.43
C ILE A 92 -3.26 -9.91 -7.26
N ARG A 93 -4.21 -9.29 -6.59
CA ARG A 93 -5.39 -8.66 -7.20
C ARG A 93 -5.36 -7.16 -7.17
N TYR A 94 -4.67 -6.58 -6.19
CA TYR A 94 -4.66 -5.15 -5.89
C TYR A 94 -3.26 -4.57 -5.97
N PHE A 95 -3.19 -3.34 -6.45
CA PHE A 95 -1.94 -2.59 -6.58
C PHE A 95 -2.09 -1.20 -5.97
N PHE A 96 -1.10 -0.77 -5.18
CA PHE A 96 -1.05 0.55 -4.60
C PHE A 96 0.29 1.22 -4.87
N THR A 97 0.23 2.50 -5.27
CA THR A 97 1.39 3.39 -5.39
C THR A 97 1.00 4.84 -5.20
N THR A 98 1.98 5.69 -4.90
CA THR A 98 1.81 7.15 -4.88
C THR A 98 2.57 7.86 -6.00
N LYS A 99 3.52 7.19 -6.64
CA LYS A 99 4.51 7.85 -7.53
C LYS A 99 3.98 8.26 -8.90
N LEU A 100 2.82 7.80 -9.34
CA LEU A 100 2.20 8.31 -10.56
C LEU A 100 1.66 9.75 -10.42
N THR A 101 1.61 10.29 -9.21
CA THR A 101 1.30 11.71 -8.97
C THR A 101 2.50 12.64 -9.16
N TRP A 102 3.72 12.08 -9.25
CA TRP A 102 4.97 12.82 -9.44
C TRP A 102 5.25 13.06 -10.92
N ASN A 103 4.35 13.79 -11.58
CA ASN A 103 4.48 14.16 -12.98
C ASN A 103 4.00 15.59 -13.16
N ASP A 104 4.90 16.50 -13.51
CA ASP A 104 4.64 17.92 -13.66
C ASP A 104 4.05 18.30 -15.03
N THR A 105 4.27 17.47 -16.04
CA THR A 105 3.84 17.76 -17.42
C THR A 105 2.57 17.05 -17.84
N ASN A 106 2.35 15.82 -17.35
CA ASN A 106 1.20 15.00 -17.71
C ASN A 106 0.62 14.28 -16.48
N PRO A 107 -0.10 15.00 -15.60
CA PRO A 107 -0.68 14.41 -14.39
C PRO A 107 -1.60 13.24 -14.68
N PHE A 108 -1.39 12.14 -13.99
CA PHE A 108 -2.26 10.97 -14.09
C PHE A 108 -3.63 11.27 -13.46
N ARG A 109 -4.72 11.07 -14.21
CA ARG A 109 -6.05 11.57 -13.86
C ARG A 109 -6.95 10.56 -13.14
N HIS A 110 -6.46 9.35 -12.88
CA HIS A 110 -7.25 8.30 -12.27
C HIS A 110 -6.66 7.92 -10.90
N ASN A 111 -7.54 7.75 -9.91
CA ASN A 111 -7.16 7.25 -8.62
C ASN A 111 -7.41 5.76 -8.49
N THR A 112 -8.59 5.28 -8.91
CA THR A 112 -8.95 3.85 -8.87
C THR A 112 -9.29 3.38 -10.27
N PHE A 113 -8.54 2.42 -10.80
CA PHE A 113 -8.69 1.96 -12.19
C PHE A 113 -8.23 0.51 -12.37
N TRP A 114 -8.70 -0.11 -13.46
CA TRP A 114 -8.19 -1.40 -13.90
C TRP A 114 -6.91 -1.20 -14.70
N TRP A 115 -5.79 -1.58 -14.13
CA TRP A 115 -4.51 -1.61 -14.82
C TRP A 115 -4.40 -2.89 -15.64
N ARG A 116 -4.26 -2.73 -16.97
CA ARG A 116 -4.15 -3.83 -17.91
C ARG A 116 -2.68 -4.02 -18.34
N GLY A 117 -2.17 -5.22 -18.18
CA GLY A 117 -0.84 -5.63 -18.64
C GLY A 117 -0.79 -5.98 -20.14
N ILE A 118 0.43 -6.26 -20.62
CA ILE A 118 0.72 -6.58 -22.03
C ILE A 118 -0.02 -7.83 -22.50
N ASP A 119 -0.26 -8.80 -21.64
CA ASP A 119 -0.98 -10.05 -21.93
C ASP A 119 -2.50 -9.94 -21.75
N GLY A 120 -3.00 -8.76 -21.42
CA GLY A 120 -4.41 -8.52 -21.12
C GLY A 120 -4.83 -8.80 -19.68
N SER A 121 -3.95 -9.31 -18.81
CA SER A 121 -4.21 -9.45 -17.37
C SER A 121 -4.59 -8.11 -16.75
N LYS A 122 -5.56 -8.14 -15.82
CA LYS A 122 -6.03 -6.93 -15.14
C LYS A 122 -5.92 -7.06 -13.63
N VAL A 123 -5.47 -6.00 -12.99
CA VAL A 123 -5.46 -5.82 -11.53
C VAL A 123 -6.11 -4.49 -11.18
N LEU A 124 -6.72 -4.41 -10.00
CA LEU A 124 -7.28 -3.14 -9.53
C LEU A 124 -6.16 -2.31 -8.91
N ALA A 125 -5.92 -1.14 -9.47
CA ALA A 125 -4.91 -0.19 -8.99
C ALA A 125 -5.56 0.96 -8.24
N HIS A 126 -4.88 1.45 -7.19
CA HIS A 126 -5.25 2.65 -6.47
C HIS A 126 -4.05 3.57 -6.28
N ILE A 127 -4.27 4.85 -6.54
CA ILE A 127 -3.33 5.95 -6.32
C ILE A 127 -4.06 6.97 -5.45
N PRO A 128 -3.58 7.29 -4.25
CA PRO A 128 -4.23 8.30 -3.41
C PRO A 128 -4.18 9.67 -4.08
N ALA A 129 -5.19 10.49 -3.82
CA ALA A 129 -5.24 11.86 -4.34
C ALA A 129 -4.22 12.80 -3.69
N VAL A 130 -3.62 12.38 -2.59
CA VAL A 130 -2.54 13.06 -1.85
C VAL A 130 -1.34 12.14 -1.73
N GLY A 131 -0.16 12.71 -1.48
CA GLY A 131 1.09 11.94 -1.41
C GLY A 131 1.13 10.89 -0.28
N LEU A 132 2.25 10.15 -0.20
CA LEU A 132 2.46 9.08 0.78
C LEU A 132 2.52 9.61 2.22
N GLU A 133 3.23 10.71 2.41
CA GLU A 133 3.40 11.37 3.70
C GLU A 133 2.30 12.39 3.91
N GLY A 134 1.37 12.06 4.75
CA GLY A 134 0.23 12.90 5.02
C GLY A 134 0.04 13.15 6.49
N SER A 135 -0.60 14.26 6.80
CA SER A 135 -1.30 14.41 8.06
C SER A 135 -2.75 13.92 7.90
N ILE A 136 -3.44 13.79 9.02
CA ILE A 136 -4.79 13.24 9.06
C ILE A 136 -5.76 14.26 9.69
N THR A 137 -5.53 15.55 9.38
CA THR A 137 -6.48 16.58 9.82
C THR A 137 -7.78 16.54 9.02
N PRO A 138 -8.88 17.12 9.51
CA PRO A 138 -10.11 17.28 8.74
C PRO A 138 -9.89 17.93 7.36
N LYS A 139 -8.97 18.91 7.31
CA LYS A 139 -8.58 19.59 6.06
C LYS A 139 -7.92 18.62 5.07
N ASP A 140 -7.05 17.72 5.54
CA ASP A 140 -6.36 16.75 4.69
C ASP A 140 -7.31 15.69 4.17
N LEU A 141 -8.20 15.17 5.01
CA LEU A 141 -9.24 14.24 4.59
C LEU A 141 -10.17 14.86 3.54
N LYS A 142 -10.57 16.12 3.76
CA LYS A 142 -11.38 16.85 2.77
C LYS A 142 -10.62 17.03 1.47
N LYS A 143 -9.34 17.43 1.51
CA LYS A 143 -8.47 17.57 0.31
C LYS A 143 -8.34 16.25 -0.43
N SER A 144 -8.10 15.15 0.28
CA SER A 144 -8.01 13.81 -0.29
C SER A 144 -9.30 13.41 -0.98
N TRP A 145 -10.44 13.62 -0.32
CA TRP A 145 -11.75 13.34 -0.89
C TRP A 145 -12.07 14.23 -2.08
N ASP A 146 -11.82 15.52 -1.99
CA ASP A 146 -12.09 16.47 -3.09
C ASP A 146 -11.26 16.13 -4.33
N GLY A 147 -10.01 15.71 -4.15
CA GLY A 147 -9.11 15.28 -5.22
C GLY A 147 -9.37 13.89 -5.77
N TYR A 148 -10.22 13.08 -5.15
CA TYR A 148 -10.55 11.75 -5.64
C TYR A 148 -11.51 11.80 -6.83
N HIS A 149 -11.11 11.27 -7.99
CA HIS A 149 -11.84 11.43 -9.24
C HIS A 149 -12.98 10.42 -9.46
N GLU A 150 -12.88 9.20 -8.91
CA GLU A 150 -13.83 8.12 -9.16
C GLU A 150 -14.99 8.03 -8.17
N LYS A 151 -15.39 9.12 -7.51
CA LYS A 151 -16.47 9.15 -6.51
C LYS A 151 -17.79 8.50 -6.94
N GLN A 152 -18.12 8.62 -8.22
CA GLN A 152 -19.35 8.01 -8.77
C GLN A 152 -19.25 6.50 -8.96
N LYS A 153 -18.03 5.94 -9.00
CA LYS A 153 -17.77 4.52 -9.23
C LYS A 153 -17.39 3.79 -7.95
N SER A 154 -16.71 4.48 -7.06
CA SER A 154 -16.28 3.95 -5.75
C SER A 154 -16.40 5.05 -4.70
N PRO A 155 -17.15 4.81 -3.61
CA PRO A 155 -17.25 5.78 -2.50
C PRO A 155 -16.05 5.70 -1.55
N HIS A 156 -14.95 5.04 -1.93
CA HIS A 156 -13.80 4.80 -1.07
C HIS A 156 -12.53 5.34 -1.70
N THR A 157 -11.70 5.97 -0.88
CA THR A 157 -10.32 6.33 -1.20
C THR A 157 -9.42 6.01 -0.02
N ILE A 158 -8.11 5.96 -0.24
CA ILE A 158 -7.11 5.72 0.79
C ILE A 158 -6.39 7.03 1.10
N GLN A 159 -6.26 7.35 2.38
CA GLN A 159 -5.40 8.40 2.91
C GLN A 159 -4.28 7.75 3.71
N THR A 160 -3.06 7.88 3.24
CA THR A 160 -1.87 7.50 4.00
C THR A 160 -1.47 8.63 4.96
N PHE A 161 -0.97 8.28 6.14
CA PHE A 161 -0.51 9.25 7.12
C PHE A 161 0.64 8.67 7.95
N GLY A 162 1.41 9.56 8.54
CA GLY A 162 2.62 9.25 9.29
C GLY A 162 3.85 9.87 8.65
N TYR A 163 4.94 9.92 9.39
CA TYR A 163 6.23 10.36 8.87
C TYR A 163 6.90 9.22 8.10
N GLY A 164 7.38 9.52 6.89
CA GLY A 164 8.13 8.63 6.01
C GLY A 164 9.62 8.89 6.00
N ASP A 165 10.26 8.59 4.88
CA ASP A 165 11.66 8.90 4.54
C ASP A 165 12.69 8.61 5.66
N GLY A 166 12.78 7.37 6.09
CA GLY A 166 13.80 6.97 7.07
C GLY A 166 13.26 6.23 8.28
N GLY A 167 12.15 5.55 8.14
CA GLY A 167 11.62 4.64 9.14
C GLY A 167 10.81 5.32 10.25
N GLY A 168 10.17 6.43 9.91
CA GLY A 168 9.16 7.05 10.75
C GLY A 168 7.85 6.24 10.80
N GLY A 169 6.79 6.90 11.21
CA GLY A 169 5.47 6.32 11.29
C GLY A 169 4.47 7.33 11.87
N PRO A 170 3.25 6.91 12.20
CA PRO A 170 2.28 7.80 12.83
C PRO A 170 2.71 8.18 14.24
N THR A 171 2.51 9.44 14.60
CA THR A 171 2.70 9.93 15.98
C THR A 171 1.50 9.60 16.86
N ALA A 172 1.68 9.66 18.18
CA ALA A 172 0.57 9.52 19.12
C ALA A 172 -0.54 10.55 18.87
N GLU A 173 -0.19 11.80 18.50
CA GLU A 173 -1.14 12.84 18.15
C GLU A 173 -1.94 12.50 16.88
N GLN A 174 -1.27 11.98 15.85
CA GLN A 174 -1.95 11.53 14.63
C GLN A 174 -2.91 10.37 14.91
N LEU A 175 -2.53 9.41 15.76
CA LEU A 175 -3.40 8.30 16.16
C LEU A 175 -4.61 8.78 16.95
N GLU A 176 -4.44 9.74 17.86
CA GLU A 176 -5.57 10.35 18.60
C GLU A 176 -6.47 11.15 17.65
N THR A 177 -5.89 11.94 16.75
CA THR A 177 -6.66 12.65 15.71
C THR A 177 -7.47 11.65 14.89
N ALA A 178 -6.88 10.55 14.46
CA ALA A 178 -7.56 9.50 13.72
C ALA A 178 -8.74 8.90 14.51
N ARG A 179 -8.59 8.73 15.82
CA ARG A 179 -9.66 8.25 16.70
C ARG A 179 -10.84 9.23 16.76
N VAL A 180 -10.54 10.53 16.89
CA VAL A 180 -11.56 11.59 16.95
C VAL A 180 -12.30 11.73 15.62
N LEU A 181 -11.59 11.64 14.49
CA LEU A 181 -12.16 11.77 13.16
C LEU A 181 -13.27 10.74 12.85
N LYS A 182 -13.23 9.56 13.47
CA LYS A 182 -14.30 8.56 13.31
C LYS A 182 -15.68 9.03 13.76
N THR A 183 -15.72 10.01 14.66
CA THR A 183 -16.95 10.53 15.26
C THR A 183 -17.32 11.92 14.76
N MET A 184 -16.50 12.54 13.91
CA MET A 184 -16.76 13.88 13.40
C MET A 184 -17.88 13.89 12.37
N VAL A 185 -18.85 14.78 12.57
CA VAL A 185 -19.95 15.02 11.63
C VAL A 185 -19.47 15.93 10.50
N GLY A 186 -19.92 15.65 9.26
CA GLY A 186 -19.63 16.49 8.10
C GLY A 186 -18.34 16.16 7.34
N LEU A 187 -17.62 15.13 7.77
CA LEU A 187 -16.52 14.56 7.02
C LEU A 187 -16.92 13.22 6.38
N PRO A 188 -16.25 12.79 5.30
CA PRO A 188 -16.39 11.42 4.82
C PRO A 188 -16.10 10.46 5.96
N ALA A 189 -16.93 9.42 6.12
CA ALA A 189 -16.68 8.41 7.14
C ALA A 189 -15.30 7.81 6.94
N SER A 190 -14.46 7.79 7.98
CA SER A 190 -13.10 7.26 7.92
C SER A 190 -13.00 6.00 8.77
N THR A 191 -12.35 4.99 8.22
CA THR A 191 -11.90 3.80 8.96
C THR A 191 -10.38 3.78 8.96
N ILE A 192 -9.78 3.35 10.07
CA ILE A 192 -8.33 3.14 10.17
C ILE A 192 -8.10 1.64 10.22
N SER A 193 -7.24 1.19 9.36
CA SER A 193 -6.79 -0.19 9.29
C SER A 193 -5.27 -0.26 9.24
#